data_7467980edccfc2432dc7fa709fc4014c
#
_entry.id   7467980edccfc2432dc7fa709fc4014c
#
_cell.length_a   1.000
_cell.length_b   1.000
_cell.length_c   1.000
_cell.angle_alpha   90.00
_cell.angle_beta   90.00
_cell.angle_gamma   90.00
#
_symmetry.space_group_name_H-M   'P 1'
#
loop_
_entity.id
_entity.type
_entity.pdbx_description
1 polymer ?
#
loop_
_entity_poly.entity_id
_entity_poly.type
_entity_poly.pdbx_seq_one_letter_code
_entity_poly.pdbx_strand_id
1 'polypeptide(L)'
;MTGFLRSSGHAWLWLLGPLLWLGGLAGPLAAHGQGKYMTKAGYISFFSASIMEDIEAKNTKVAAVFDLSTGQLAFSVPVREFQFKRTLMQEHFNENYMESEKYPKATFTGQLTNAAQVLKLLPSATQNVEVEGQLTLHGVTHKVAVSGTLQLRDNQLVIFAYFNIAPADYAIDVPLLVREHIAKSVSVRVSMACDAVAQTLVSQP
;
A
#
# COMPACT_ATOMS: atom_id res chain seq x y z
N MET A 1 -44.84 -85.35 40.02
CA MET A 1 -45.27 -85.77 38.66
C MET A 1 -44.90 -84.68 37.73
N THR A 2 -43.86 -84.94 37.05
CA THR A 2 -43.76 -84.89 35.60
C THR A 2 -44.16 -83.57 34.96
N GLY A 3 -43.42 -82.83 34.25
CA GLY A 3 -42.19 -83.12 33.49
C GLY A 3 -42.01 -82.04 32.38
N PHE A 4 -40.85 -82.01 31.86
CA PHE A 4 -40.46 -81.64 30.49
C PHE A 4 -40.48 -80.18 30.03
N LEU A 5 -39.28 -79.56 30.00
CA LEU A 5 -38.40 -79.39 28.83
C LEU A 5 -38.98 -78.76 27.57
N ARG A 6 -38.44 -77.59 27.16
CA ARG A 6 -37.67 -77.41 25.88
C ARG A 6 -37.57 -75.92 25.59
N SER A 7 -36.38 -75.42 25.55
CA SER A 7 -35.39 -75.32 24.48
C SER A 7 -35.59 -74.23 23.47
N SER A 8 -34.62 -73.34 23.49
CA SER A 8 -33.90 -72.73 22.36
C SER A 8 -34.58 -71.65 21.49
N GLY A 9 -33.87 -70.60 21.31
CA GLY A 9 -34.09 -69.66 20.23
C GLY A 9 -33.24 -68.40 20.39
N HIS A 10 -31.93 -68.51 20.18
CA HIS A 10 -31.10 -67.34 20.03
C HIS A 10 -31.45 -66.61 18.73
N ALA A 11 -31.86 -65.41 18.79
CA ALA A 11 -31.90 -64.49 17.64
C ALA A 11 -31.14 -63.23 18.01
N TRP A 12 -29.86 -63.27 17.69
CA TRP A 12 -29.04 -62.07 17.71
C TRP A 12 -29.36 -61.28 16.44
N LEU A 13 -30.16 -60.23 16.58
CA LEU A 13 -30.37 -59.23 15.57
C LEU A 13 -29.21 -58.22 15.64
N TRP A 14 -28.29 -58.34 14.70
CA TRP A 14 -27.30 -57.34 14.42
C TRP A 14 -27.96 -56.12 13.82
N LEU A 15 -28.18 -55.07 14.63
CA LEU A 15 -28.49 -53.73 14.12
C LEU A 15 -27.18 -53.04 13.77
N LEU A 16 -26.72 -53.24 12.54
CA LEU A 16 -25.71 -52.38 11.92
C LEU A 16 -26.40 -51.04 11.60
N GLY A 17 -26.24 -50.07 12.48
CA GLY A 17 -26.55 -48.69 12.19
C GLY A 17 -25.51 -48.11 11.20
N PRO A 18 -25.96 -47.43 10.12
CA PRO A 18 -25.00 -46.79 9.22
C PRO A 18 -24.35 -45.60 9.96
N LEU A 19 -23.03 -45.74 10.15
CA LEU A 19 -22.17 -44.66 10.60
C LEU A 19 -22.12 -43.59 9.49
N LEU A 20 -22.96 -42.57 9.59
CA LEU A 20 -22.95 -41.38 8.75
C LEU A 20 -21.61 -40.67 8.97
N TRP A 21 -20.66 -40.91 8.07
CA TRP A 21 -19.48 -40.11 7.88
C TRP A 21 -19.91 -38.72 7.41
N LEU A 22 -20.10 -37.80 8.34
CA LEU A 22 -20.10 -36.37 8.06
C LEU A 22 -18.66 -35.97 7.71
N GLY A 23 -18.26 -36.24 6.46
CA GLY A 23 -17.07 -35.69 5.88
C GLY A 23 -17.24 -34.17 5.79
N GLY A 24 -16.75 -33.46 6.79
CA GLY A 24 -16.68 -32.00 6.76
C GLY A 24 -15.83 -31.62 5.55
N LEU A 25 -16.46 -31.02 4.55
CA LEU A 25 -15.80 -30.25 3.50
C LEU A 25 -15.17 -29.03 4.16
N ALA A 26 -14.00 -29.22 4.79
CA ALA A 26 -13.12 -28.12 5.08
C ALA A 26 -12.62 -27.58 3.73
N GLY A 27 -13.39 -26.67 3.16
CA GLY A 27 -12.89 -25.86 2.03
C GLY A 27 -11.58 -25.21 2.43
N PRO A 28 -10.62 -25.01 1.51
CA PRO A 28 -9.41 -24.30 1.82
C PRO A 28 -9.81 -22.91 2.33
N LEU A 29 -9.58 -22.65 3.61
CA LEU A 29 -9.56 -21.29 4.14
C LEU A 29 -8.46 -20.58 3.35
N ALA A 30 -8.86 -19.75 2.39
CA ALA A 30 -7.93 -18.87 1.71
C ALA A 30 -7.25 -18.04 2.81
N ALA A 31 -6.02 -18.41 3.14
CA ALA A 31 -5.16 -17.61 3.98
C ALA A 31 -4.94 -16.29 3.24
N HIS A 32 -5.77 -15.31 3.52
CA HIS A 32 -5.58 -13.96 3.03
C HIS A 32 -4.21 -13.53 3.52
N GLY A 33 -3.34 -13.16 2.59
CA GLY A 33 -1.97 -12.73 2.87
C GLY A 33 -1.99 -11.68 3.97
N GLN A 34 -1.62 -12.10 5.19
CA GLN A 34 -1.79 -11.26 6.36
C GLN A 34 -0.90 -10.05 6.23
N GLY A 35 -1.50 -8.92 5.84
CA GLY A 35 -0.96 -7.61 6.11
C GLY A 35 -0.17 -6.94 4.99
N LYS A 36 0.18 -7.59 3.88
CA LYS A 36 0.92 -6.92 2.79
C LYS A 36 0.02 -6.47 1.66
N TYR A 37 0.19 -5.22 1.28
CA TYR A 37 -0.52 -4.58 0.18
C TYR A 37 0.47 -3.93 -0.77
N MET A 38 0.20 -3.96 -2.07
CA MET A 38 1.09 -3.36 -3.06
C MET A 38 0.33 -2.80 -4.26
N THR A 39 0.95 -1.83 -4.92
CA THR A 39 0.51 -1.32 -6.23
C THR A 39 1.72 -0.97 -7.09
N LYS A 40 1.53 -0.93 -8.40
CA LYS A 40 2.48 -0.38 -9.39
C LYS A 40 1.86 0.75 -10.19
N ALA A 41 0.64 1.13 -9.85
CA ALA A 41 -0.16 2.15 -10.51
C ALA A 41 -0.66 3.22 -9.54
N GLY A 42 0.13 3.52 -8.51
CA GLY A 42 -0.15 4.60 -7.59
C GLY A 42 -0.09 5.97 -8.27
N TYR A 43 -0.82 6.92 -7.73
CA TYR A 43 -0.91 8.28 -8.24
C TYR A 43 -0.21 9.25 -7.29
N ILE A 44 0.68 10.07 -7.85
CA ILE A 44 1.24 11.25 -7.18
C ILE A 44 1.09 12.46 -8.11
N SER A 45 0.69 13.58 -7.56
CA SER A 45 0.76 14.87 -8.25
C SER A 45 1.43 15.90 -7.35
N PHE A 46 2.01 16.90 -7.98
CA PHE A 46 2.49 18.07 -7.27
C PHE A 46 1.97 19.34 -7.93
N PHE A 47 1.89 20.38 -7.11
CA PHE A 47 1.47 21.70 -7.51
C PHE A 47 2.39 22.76 -6.92
N SER A 48 2.85 23.67 -7.77
CA SER A 48 3.64 24.85 -7.39
C SER A 48 2.93 26.09 -7.92
N ALA A 49 2.42 26.93 -7.00
CA ALA A 49 1.84 28.20 -7.39
C ALA A 49 2.93 29.16 -7.84
N SER A 50 2.68 29.90 -8.90
CA SER A 50 3.58 30.89 -9.44
C SER A 50 2.81 32.17 -9.84
N ILE A 51 3.51 33.32 -9.85
CA ILE A 51 2.92 34.59 -10.26
C ILE A 51 2.56 34.57 -11.76
N MET A 52 3.31 33.83 -12.58
CA MET A 52 3.13 33.81 -14.03
C MET A 52 2.33 32.63 -14.52
N GLU A 53 2.62 31.44 -14.04
CA GLU A 53 1.95 30.21 -14.46
C GLU A 53 2.07 29.13 -13.38
N ASP A 54 0.94 28.54 -12.98
CA ASP A 54 0.93 27.43 -12.07
C ASP A 54 1.56 26.19 -12.72
N ILE A 55 2.43 25.52 -11.96
CA ILE A 55 3.10 24.29 -12.39
C ILE A 55 2.41 23.11 -11.73
N GLU A 56 1.83 22.25 -12.56
CA GLU A 56 1.20 21.01 -12.12
C GLU A 56 1.74 19.84 -12.92
N ALA A 57 2.09 18.75 -12.23
CA ALA A 57 2.44 17.49 -12.87
C ALA A 57 1.86 16.31 -12.10
N LYS A 58 1.63 15.20 -12.83
CA LYS A 58 1.07 13.96 -12.30
C LYS A 58 1.89 12.76 -12.75
N ASN A 59 1.95 11.75 -11.90
CA ASN A 59 2.60 10.47 -12.17
C ASN A 59 1.67 9.33 -11.74
N THR A 60 1.41 8.39 -12.65
CA THR A 60 0.54 7.22 -12.43
C THR A 60 1.31 5.90 -12.41
N LYS A 61 2.63 5.94 -12.34
CA LYS A 61 3.53 4.78 -12.36
C LYS A 61 4.25 4.55 -11.03
N VAL A 62 3.63 4.99 -9.95
CA VAL A 62 4.21 4.86 -8.62
C VAL A 62 4.05 3.45 -8.10
N ALA A 63 5.16 2.84 -7.68
CA ALA A 63 5.13 1.58 -6.96
C ALA A 63 5.06 1.85 -5.45
N ALA A 64 4.21 1.10 -4.76
CA ALA A 64 4.07 1.17 -3.31
C ALA A 64 3.93 -0.23 -2.71
N VAL A 65 4.49 -0.41 -1.53
CA VAL A 65 4.31 -1.59 -0.68
C VAL A 65 4.00 -1.11 0.72
N PHE A 66 3.00 -1.71 1.33
CA PHE A 66 2.59 -1.46 2.70
C PHE A 66 2.48 -2.79 3.45
N ASP A 67 3.12 -2.91 4.60
CA ASP A 67 2.99 -4.05 5.51
C ASP A 67 2.17 -3.63 6.74
N LEU A 68 0.90 -4.01 6.77
CA LEU A 68 0.01 -3.70 7.89
C LEU A 68 0.45 -4.38 9.19
N SER A 69 1.17 -5.51 9.14
CA SER A 69 1.58 -6.22 10.35
C SER A 69 2.64 -5.45 11.13
N THR A 70 3.48 -4.69 10.42
CA THR A 70 4.56 -3.89 11.00
C THR A 70 4.28 -2.39 10.96
N GLY A 71 3.33 -1.94 10.14
CA GLY A 71 3.10 -0.53 9.84
C GLY A 71 4.15 0.09 8.91
N GLN A 72 5.02 -0.73 8.31
CA GLN A 72 6.06 -0.27 7.39
C GLN A 72 5.51 -0.02 5.99
N LEU A 73 6.04 0.99 5.33
CA LEU A 73 5.69 1.33 3.96
C LEU A 73 6.89 1.83 3.16
N ALA A 74 6.84 1.58 1.86
CA ALA A 74 7.83 2.07 0.93
C ALA A 74 7.17 2.50 -0.38
N PHE A 75 7.65 3.62 -0.95
CA PHE A 75 7.25 4.12 -2.27
C PHE A 75 8.46 4.30 -3.16
N SER A 76 8.24 4.07 -4.45
CA SER A 76 9.22 4.35 -5.51
C SER A 76 8.51 5.07 -6.65
N VAL A 77 8.99 6.27 -6.96
CA VAL A 77 8.40 7.19 -7.95
C VAL A 77 9.42 7.39 -9.07
N PRO A 78 9.18 6.84 -10.26
CA PRO A 78 10.04 7.10 -11.41
C PRO A 78 9.87 8.56 -11.86
N VAL A 79 10.96 9.34 -11.78
CA VAL A 79 10.92 10.80 -11.99
C VAL A 79 10.50 11.17 -13.43
N ARG A 80 10.97 10.42 -14.41
CA ARG A 80 10.64 10.67 -15.84
C ARG A 80 9.17 10.45 -16.21
N GLU A 81 8.42 9.73 -15.37
CA GLU A 81 7.00 9.45 -15.60
C GLU A 81 6.06 10.56 -15.15
N PHE A 82 6.60 11.67 -14.63
CA PHE A 82 5.80 12.87 -14.39
C PHE A 82 5.36 13.50 -15.72
N GLN A 83 4.07 13.71 -15.84
CA GLN A 83 3.42 14.28 -17.03
C GLN A 83 2.96 15.72 -16.74
N PHE A 84 3.35 16.62 -17.61
CA PHE A 84 3.00 18.03 -17.58
C PHE A 84 2.04 18.38 -18.73
N LYS A 85 1.33 19.49 -18.59
CA LYS A 85 0.49 20.01 -19.68
C LYS A 85 1.32 20.48 -20.88
N ARG A 86 2.55 20.94 -20.66
CA ARG A 86 3.45 21.50 -21.68
C ARG A 86 4.73 20.68 -21.75
N THR A 87 5.07 20.21 -22.95
CA THR A 87 6.26 19.38 -23.19
C THR A 87 7.56 20.06 -22.74
N LEU A 88 7.71 21.35 -23.06
CA LEU A 88 8.91 22.10 -22.66
C LEU A 88 9.09 22.17 -21.14
N MET A 89 7.99 22.26 -20.38
CA MET A 89 8.04 22.27 -18.93
C MET A 89 8.46 20.88 -18.39
N GLN A 90 8.02 19.82 -19.03
CA GLN A 90 8.44 18.45 -18.71
C GLN A 90 9.93 18.21 -19.02
N GLU A 91 10.42 18.73 -20.14
CA GLU A 91 11.85 18.67 -20.50
C GLU A 91 12.68 19.40 -19.45
N HIS A 92 12.35 20.66 -19.13
CA HIS A 92 13.07 21.42 -18.11
C HIS A 92 13.02 20.73 -16.73
N PHE A 93 11.88 20.16 -16.35
CA PHE A 93 11.76 19.39 -15.10
C PHE A 93 12.73 18.22 -15.07
N ASN A 94 12.80 17.46 -16.16
CA ASN A 94 13.66 16.27 -16.21
C ASN A 94 15.15 16.60 -16.31
N GLU A 95 15.52 17.62 -17.07
CA GLU A 95 16.91 17.91 -17.41
C GLU A 95 17.56 18.88 -16.43
N ASN A 96 16.84 19.96 -16.08
CA ASN A 96 17.43 21.08 -15.36
C ASN A 96 17.14 21.06 -13.85
N TYR A 97 15.97 20.50 -13.45
CA TYR A 97 15.58 20.51 -12.04
C TYR A 97 15.80 19.16 -11.37
N MET A 98 15.35 18.09 -11.97
CA MET A 98 15.41 16.77 -11.35
C MET A 98 16.60 15.93 -11.78
N GLU A 99 17.34 16.36 -12.86
CA GLU A 99 18.43 15.57 -13.43
C GLU A 99 18.05 14.08 -13.51
N SER A 100 16.89 13.78 -14.12
CA SER A 100 16.25 12.46 -14.03
C SER A 100 17.04 11.31 -14.66
N GLU A 101 18.08 11.58 -15.40
CA GLU A 101 19.08 10.57 -15.83
C GLU A 101 19.97 10.13 -14.67
N LYS A 102 20.41 11.08 -13.86
CA LYS A 102 21.28 10.85 -12.72
C LYS A 102 20.49 10.39 -11.49
N TYR A 103 19.28 10.94 -11.29
CA TYR A 103 18.40 10.62 -10.18
C TYR A 103 17.04 10.09 -10.70
N PRO A 104 17.01 8.86 -11.23
CA PRO A 104 15.84 8.35 -11.94
C PRO A 104 14.61 8.09 -11.06
N LYS A 105 14.79 8.04 -9.76
CA LYS A 105 13.71 7.73 -8.80
C LYS A 105 13.75 8.63 -7.58
N ALA A 106 12.58 9.05 -7.13
CA ALA A 106 12.37 9.47 -5.76
C ALA A 106 11.88 8.26 -4.95
N THR A 107 12.32 8.13 -3.69
CA THR A 107 11.94 7.02 -2.83
C THR A 107 11.55 7.50 -1.44
N PHE A 108 10.61 6.80 -0.84
CA PHE A 108 10.24 7.00 0.54
C PHE A 108 10.19 5.65 1.27
N THR A 109 10.75 5.59 2.45
CA THR A 109 10.62 4.47 3.38
C THR A 109 10.22 5.01 4.73
N GLY A 110 9.17 4.45 5.32
CA GLY A 110 8.64 4.96 6.58
C GLY A 110 7.85 3.94 7.36
N GLN A 111 7.37 4.38 8.50
CA GLN A 111 6.58 3.58 9.42
C GLN A 111 5.48 4.43 10.05
N LEU A 112 4.31 3.83 10.26
CA LEU A 112 3.24 4.43 11.04
C LEU A 112 3.69 4.65 12.49
N THR A 113 3.52 5.86 13.00
CA THR A 113 3.83 6.18 14.41
C THR A 113 2.75 5.65 15.36
N ASN A 114 1.51 5.51 14.87
CA ASN A 114 0.33 5.06 15.62
C ASN A 114 -0.20 3.70 15.14
N ALA A 115 0.67 2.82 14.66
CA ALA A 115 0.32 1.56 13.99
C ALA A 115 -0.69 0.71 14.77
N ALA A 116 -0.46 0.46 16.05
CA ALA A 116 -1.31 -0.43 16.85
C ALA A 116 -2.79 0.04 16.93
N GLN A 117 -3.00 1.35 17.05
CA GLN A 117 -4.35 1.93 17.07
C GLN A 117 -5.02 1.86 15.69
N VAL A 118 -4.29 2.26 14.65
CA VAL A 118 -4.76 2.26 13.26
C VAL A 118 -5.17 0.86 12.82
N LEU A 119 -4.30 -0.13 13.04
CA LEU A 119 -4.53 -1.50 12.60
C LEU A 119 -5.76 -2.14 13.26
N LYS A 120 -6.05 -1.79 14.51
CA LYS A 120 -7.24 -2.25 15.23
C LYS A 120 -8.54 -1.71 14.65
N LEU A 121 -8.53 -0.46 14.18
CA LEU A 121 -9.74 0.27 13.74
C LEU A 121 -9.92 0.28 12.22
N LEU A 122 -8.87 0.00 11.46
CA LEU A 122 -8.86 0.08 10.00
C LEU A 122 -9.97 -0.70 9.30
N PRO A 123 -10.36 -1.93 9.71
CA PRO A 123 -11.43 -2.67 9.05
C PRO A 123 -12.79 -1.99 9.11
N SER A 124 -13.01 -1.08 10.06
CA SER A 124 -14.31 -0.49 10.34
C SER A 124 -14.49 0.93 9.82
N ALA A 125 -13.40 1.68 9.62
CA ALA A 125 -13.47 3.09 9.22
C ALA A 125 -12.14 3.59 8.63
N THR A 126 -12.22 4.74 7.93
CA THR A 126 -11.04 5.50 7.54
C THR A 126 -10.30 5.99 8.78
N GLN A 127 -8.98 5.77 8.80
CA GLN A 127 -8.11 6.14 9.92
C GLN A 127 -7.19 7.29 9.52
N ASN A 128 -7.07 8.29 10.38
CA ASN A 128 -6.00 9.28 10.28
C ASN A 128 -4.70 8.63 10.74
N VAL A 129 -3.65 8.85 9.97
CA VAL A 129 -2.34 8.26 10.21
C VAL A 129 -1.25 9.31 10.19
N GLU A 130 -0.21 9.05 10.96
CA GLU A 130 1.06 9.75 10.88
C GLU A 130 2.16 8.76 10.52
N VAL A 131 2.97 9.15 9.58
CA VAL A 131 4.09 8.35 9.07
C VAL A 131 5.37 9.14 9.25
N GLU A 132 6.33 8.57 9.94
CA GLU A 132 7.70 9.06 9.95
C GLU A 132 8.56 8.22 9.02
N GLY A 133 9.44 8.87 8.25
CA GLY A 133 10.28 8.14 7.31
C GLY A 133 11.37 8.98 6.69
N GLN A 134 12.03 8.37 5.72
CA GLN A 134 13.09 9.00 4.93
C GLN A 134 12.60 9.19 3.50
N LEU A 135 12.60 10.44 3.04
CA LEU A 135 12.33 10.82 1.67
C LEU A 135 13.66 11.13 0.98
N THR A 136 13.96 10.37 -0.06
CA THR A 136 15.09 10.64 -0.95
C THR A 136 14.57 11.24 -2.24
N LEU A 137 15.01 12.44 -2.56
CA LEU A 137 14.65 13.18 -3.75
C LEU A 137 15.91 13.85 -4.29
N HIS A 138 16.16 13.79 -5.60
CA HIS A 138 17.33 14.39 -6.25
C HIS A 138 18.66 14.01 -5.55
N GLY A 139 18.79 12.76 -5.08
CA GLY A 139 19.96 12.24 -4.39
C GLY A 139 20.13 12.67 -2.93
N VAL A 140 19.27 13.55 -2.42
CA VAL A 140 19.29 14.03 -1.02
C VAL A 140 18.23 13.33 -0.20
N THR A 141 18.56 12.92 1.03
CA THR A 141 17.65 12.23 1.93
C THR A 141 17.37 13.04 3.18
N HIS A 142 16.09 13.26 3.47
CA HIS A 142 15.65 13.90 4.70
C HIS A 142 14.64 13.04 5.47
N LYS A 143 14.70 13.14 6.81
CA LYS A 143 13.64 12.61 7.67
C LYS A 143 12.43 13.54 7.54
N VAL A 144 11.26 12.96 7.24
CA VAL A 144 10.00 13.68 7.10
C VAL A 144 8.90 13.00 7.92
N ALA A 145 7.95 13.80 8.40
CA ALA A 145 6.72 13.33 9.01
C ALA A 145 5.54 13.77 8.12
N VAL A 146 4.68 12.84 7.77
CA VAL A 146 3.56 13.06 6.86
C VAL A 146 2.27 12.55 7.48
N SER A 147 1.25 13.39 7.50
CA SER A 147 -0.12 13.01 7.88
C SER A 147 -0.90 12.56 6.66
N GLY A 148 -1.77 11.59 6.87
CA GLY A 148 -2.60 11.07 5.80
C GLY A 148 -3.77 10.26 6.33
N THR A 149 -4.41 9.51 5.44
CA THR A 149 -5.50 8.59 5.79
C THR A 149 -5.26 7.20 5.19
N LEU A 150 -5.67 6.18 5.92
CA LEU A 150 -5.78 4.80 5.45
C LEU A 150 -7.22 4.34 5.54
N GLN A 151 -7.66 3.59 4.54
CA GLN A 151 -8.95 2.93 4.50
C GLN A 151 -8.81 1.55 3.87
N LEU A 152 -9.37 0.53 4.49
CA LEU A 152 -9.52 -0.77 3.87
C LEU A 152 -10.90 -0.83 3.19
N ARG A 153 -10.90 -0.97 1.86
CA ARG A 153 -12.13 -1.00 1.07
C ARG A 153 -12.03 -2.09 0.01
N ASP A 154 -13.00 -2.98 -0.05
CA ASP A 154 -13.08 -4.05 -1.05
C ASP A 154 -11.77 -4.84 -1.18
N ASN A 155 -11.14 -5.18 -0.05
CA ASN A 155 -9.83 -5.86 0.04
C ASN A 155 -8.64 -5.04 -0.54
N GLN A 156 -8.82 -3.76 -0.80
CA GLN A 156 -7.77 -2.82 -1.17
C GLN A 156 -7.45 -1.89 -0.02
N LEU A 157 -6.17 -1.61 0.18
CA LEU A 157 -5.71 -0.56 1.08
C LEU A 157 -5.62 0.75 0.30
N VAL A 158 -6.54 1.67 0.62
CA VAL A 158 -6.55 3.02 0.03
C VAL A 158 -5.78 3.96 0.94
N ILE A 159 -4.79 4.65 0.35
CA ILE A 159 -3.90 5.57 1.04
C ILE A 159 -4.07 6.95 0.43
N PHE A 160 -4.23 7.95 1.27
CA PHE A 160 -4.23 9.35 0.83
C PHE A 160 -3.36 10.18 1.76
N ALA A 161 -2.50 11.03 1.18
CA ALA A 161 -1.67 11.97 1.92
C ALA A 161 -1.50 13.29 1.16
N TYR A 162 -1.29 14.36 1.92
CA TYR A 162 -1.00 15.68 1.39
C TYR A 162 0.07 16.35 2.26
N PHE A 163 1.14 16.81 1.63
CA PHE A 163 2.25 17.46 2.33
C PHE A 163 2.99 18.43 1.39
N ASN A 164 3.86 19.22 1.98
CA ASN A 164 4.68 20.18 1.23
C ASN A 164 6.16 19.78 1.31
N ILE A 165 6.89 20.08 0.25
CA ILE A 165 8.34 19.98 0.18
C ILE A 165 8.93 21.32 -0.29
N ALA A 166 10.11 21.68 0.21
CA ALA A 166 10.88 22.77 -0.34
C ALA A 166 11.96 22.21 -1.28
N PRO A 167 11.98 22.56 -2.57
CA PRO A 167 12.99 22.07 -3.52
C PRO A 167 14.41 22.33 -3.05
N ALA A 168 14.64 23.46 -2.40
CA ALA A 168 15.96 23.83 -1.87
C ALA A 168 16.53 22.84 -0.84
N ASP A 169 15.66 22.18 -0.05
CA ASP A 169 16.08 21.18 0.92
C ASP A 169 16.69 19.94 0.23
N TYR A 170 16.31 19.69 -1.02
CA TYR A 170 16.78 18.55 -1.80
C TYR A 170 17.80 18.94 -2.88
N ALA A 171 18.51 20.05 -2.68
CA ALA A 171 19.52 20.57 -3.61
C ALA A 171 18.98 20.72 -5.05
N ILE A 172 17.69 20.96 -5.22
CA ILE A 172 17.09 21.31 -6.50
C ILE A 172 17.26 22.80 -6.69
N ASP A 173 18.21 23.17 -7.57
CA ASP A 173 18.52 24.59 -7.82
C ASP A 173 17.49 25.21 -8.75
N VAL A 174 16.98 26.36 -8.33
CA VAL A 174 16.07 27.19 -9.14
C VAL A 174 16.83 28.43 -9.60
N PRO A 175 17.13 28.56 -10.90
CA PRO A 175 17.85 29.71 -11.44
C PRO A 175 17.21 31.05 -11.03
N LEU A 176 18.05 32.02 -10.71
CA LEU A 176 17.59 33.36 -10.23
C LEU A 176 16.56 34.00 -11.14
N LEU A 177 16.69 33.85 -12.46
CA LEU A 177 15.79 34.43 -13.45
C LEU A 177 14.36 33.87 -13.42
N VAL A 178 14.19 32.66 -12.89
CA VAL A 178 12.87 32.00 -12.80
C VAL A 178 12.46 31.70 -11.35
N ARG A 179 13.25 32.15 -10.38
CA ARG A 179 12.99 31.87 -8.95
C ARG A 179 11.65 32.43 -8.45
N GLU A 180 11.22 33.55 -9.02
CA GLU A 180 9.91 34.14 -8.75
C GLU A 180 8.75 33.36 -9.38
N HIS A 181 9.07 32.45 -10.33
CA HIS A 181 8.12 31.63 -11.05
C HIS A 181 7.95 30.24 -10.46
N ILE A 182 8.72 29.87 -9.44
CA ILE A 182 8.62 28.60 -8.75
C ILE A 182 8.42 28.83 -7.26
N ALA A 183 7.37 28.29 -6.69
CA ALA A 183 7.10 28.44 -5.27
C ALA A 183 8.24 27.86 -4.43
N LYS A 184 8.57 28.53 -3.32
CA LYS A 184 9.53 28.02 -2.33
C LYS A 184 9.08 26.69 -1.71
N SER A 185 7.77 26.43 -1.75
CA SER A 185 7.16 25.22 -1.23
C SER A 185 6.22 24.64 -2.29
N VAL A 186 6.38 23.36 -2.58
CA VAL A 186 5.60 22.59 -3.56
C VAL A 186 4.68 21.65 -2.80
N SER A 187 3.39 21.71 -3.13
CA SER A 187 2.38 20.84 -2.55
C SER A 187 2.36 19.48 -3.25
N VAL A 188 2.42 18.40 -2.49
CA VAL A 188 2.41 17.03 -3.01
C VAL A 188 1.15 16.30 -2.53
N ARG A 189 0.45 15.67 -3.46
CA ARG A 189 -0.70 14.81 -3.19
C ARG A 189 -0.37 13.38 -3.57
N VAL A 190 -0.65 12.46 -2.67
CA VAL A 190 -0.48 11.00 -2.84
C VAL A 190 -1.85 10.35 -2.78
N SER A 191 -2.14 9.47 -3.74
CA SER A 191 -3.36 8.65 -3.75
C SER A 191 -3.00 7.26 -4.28
N MET A 192 -3.16 6.24 -3.45
CA MET A 192 -2.79 4.86 -3.77
C MET A 192 -3.99 3.95 -3.50
N ALA A 193 -4.22 3.00 -4.39
CA ALA A 193 -5.03 1.81 -4.14
C ALA A 193 -4.10 0.61 -4.26
N CYS A 194 -3.87 -0.08 -3.15
CA CYS A 194 -2.94 -1.20 -3.06
C CYS A 194 -3.74 -2.49 -2.90
N ASP A 195 -3.47 -3.48 -3.73
CA ASP A 195 -4.08 -4.80 -3.65
C ASP A 195 -3.38 -5.66 -2.60
N ALA A 196 -4.14 -6.53 -1.94
CA ALA A 196 -3.58 -7.51 -1.03
C ALA A 196 -2.64 -8.47 -1.79
N VAL A 197 -1.44 -8.69 -1.24
CA VAL A 197 -0.49 -9.66 -1.82
C VAL A 197 -0.90 -11.06 -1.41
N ALA A 198 -1.24 -11.91 -2.40
CA ALA A 198 -1.50 -13.32 -2.15
C ALA A 198 -0.22 -14.02 -1.65
N GLN A 199 -0.31 -14.70 -0.51
CA GLN A 199 0.76 -15.62 -0.10
C GLN A 199 0.65 -16.89 -0.95
N THR A 200 1.64 -17.13 -1.78
CA THR A 200 1.82 -18.46 -2.38
C THR A 200 2.29 -19.39 -1.27
N LEU A 201 1.42 -20.27 -0.80
CA LEU A 201 1.83 -21.35 0.08
C LEU A 201 2.81 -22.24 -0.73
N VAL A 202 4.10 -22.04 -0.48
CA VAL A 202 5.10 -23.02 -0.93
C VAL A 202 4.86 -24.25 -0.07
N SER A 203 4.15 -25.24 -0.62
CA SER A 203 4.12 -26.59 -0.05
C SER A 203 5.55 -27.09 -0.07
N GLN A 204 6.18 -27.13 1.10
CA GLN A 204 7.44 -27.84 1.25
C GLN A 204 7.17 -29.33 1.00
N PRO A 205 8.06 -30.01 0.25
CA PRO A 205 7.94 -31.43 -0.05
C PRO A 205 8.13 -32.32 1.17
#